data_23f8354c70228a4f35062723dc6d1208
#
_entry.id   23f8354c70228a4f35062723dc6d1208
#
_cell.length_a   1.000
_cell.length_b   1.000
_cell.length_c   1.000
_cell.angle_alpha   90.00
_cell.angle_beta   90.00
_cell.angle_gamma   90.00
#
_symmetry.space_group_name_H-M   'P 1'
#
loop_
_entity.id
_entity.type
_entity.pdbx_description
1 polymer ?
#
loop_
_entity_poly.entity_id
_entity_poly.type
_entity_poly.pdbx_seq_one_letter_code
_entity_poly.pdbx_strand_id
1 'polypeptide(L)'
;EYYNEGKVRFLAPSKLVFFNPKAKLSRDFSIIVVKILSKILKEPIIICEPLAGCGIRTIRILKEVNNIKKAIIGDINPKAIEIIKHNIALNEVKEHVETYNIDANYLLLSYAISREKFHYIDIDPIGSPVPFLENAFKSLERSGILGFTATDIAPLCGTYPKTCIRRYYAKPLKSPFSKEVALRILIGFAVLTAARFELSFTPIISFFDEYYIRVFGKIDKGVRKVDKNLEKLGWITYCKKCLHREVIEGIWSKINYDCQFCNSEKDYAGPLWIGNTCEKDFCQKMLNEINESYSNNFSKAKKIIELLKGEIDYPSFYYVSHEISSYIKKPPPKLTYIIEEINKKKFSAVPTHFDPKGFKTNAPLEVILKIFRNY
;
A
#
# COMPACT_ATOMS: atom_id res chain seq x y z
N GLU A 1 -3.08 17.54 24.06
CA GLU A 1 -4.49 17.57 23.62
C GLU A 1 -5.05 16.15 23.61
N TYR A 2 -6.35 16.02 23.98
CA TYR A 2 -7.09 14.77 23.88
C TYR A 2 -7.86 14.72 22.58
N TYR A 3 -7.85 13.55 21.95
CA TYR A 3 -8.56 13.26 20.71
C TYR A 3 -9.49 12.05 20.91
N ASN A 4 -10.48 11.94 20.02
CA ASN A 4 -11.35 10.76 19.91
C ASN A 4 -11.25 10.20 18.49
N GLU A 5 -11.02 8.89 18.36
CA GLU A 5 -10.99 8.21 17.09
C GLU A 5 -11.51 6.77 17.23
N GLY A 6 -12.53 6.40 16.47
CA GLY A 6 -13.21 5.12 16.66
C GLY A 6 -13.80 5.01 18.07
N LYS A 7 -13.50 3.93 18.75
CA LYS A 7 -13.93 3.67 20.14
C LYS A 7 -12.92 4.13 21.20
N VAL A 8 -11.94 4.97 20.83
CA VAL A 8 -10.80 5.29 21.69
C VAL A 8 -10.71 6.78 21.94
N ARG A 9 -10.48 7.15 23.21
CA ARG A 9 -10.03 8.49 23.61
C ARG A 9 -8.54 8.40 23.94
N PHE A 10 -7.73 9.35 23.48
CA PHE A 10 -6.28 9.31 23.68
C PHE A 10 -5.65 10.69 23.78
N LEU A 11 -4.49 10.73 24.43
CA LEU A 11 -3.64 11.91 24.55
C LEU A 11 -2.55 11.86 23.46
N ALA A 12 -2.40 12.95 22.73
CA ALA A 12 -1.31 13.10 21.74
C ALA A 12 -0.76 14.54 21.78
N PRO A 13 0.17 14.84 22.70
CA PRO A 13 0.80 16.15 22.81
C PRO A 13 1.81 16.32 21.64
N SER A 14 1.54 17.25 20.73
CA SER A 14 2.32 17.48 19.50
C SER A 14 3.82 17.78 19.71
N LYS A 15 4.19 18.30 20.88
CA LYS A 15 5.59 18.55 21.26
C LYS A 15 6.34 17.30 21.74
N LEU A 16 5.65 16.24 22.10
CA LEU A 16 6.21 15.03 22.73
C LEU A 16 6.16 13.81 21.83
N VAL A 17 5.10 13.66 21.04
CA VAL A 17 4.87 12.50 20.18
C VAL A 17 4.36 12.93 18.82
N PHE A 18 4.72 12.17 17.80
CA PHE A 18 4.14 12.35 16.49
C PHE A 18 2.71 11.77 16.46
N PHE A 19 1.78 12.59 16.02
CA PHE A 19 0.41 12.19 15.70
C PHE A 19 -0.09 12.98 14.51
N ASN A 20 -0.60 12.28 13.49
CA ASN A 20 -1.21 12.89 12.31
C ASN A 20 -2.69 12.51 12.23
N PRO A 21 -3.62 13.44 12.48
CA PRO A 21 -5.06 13.19 12.34
C PRO A 21 -5.46 12.73 10.93
N LYS A 22 -4.78 13.22 9.88
CA LYS A 22 -5.04 12.84 8.47
C LYS A 22 -4.73 11.38 8.16
N ALA A 23 -3.89 10.73 8.98
CA ALA A 23 -3.57 9.30 8.84
C ALA A 23 -4.67 8.36 9.40
N LYS A 24 -5.85 8.88 9.77
CA LYS A 24 -6.99 8.07 10.24
C LYS A 24 -7.33 6.94 9.26
N LEU A 25 -7.34 7.23 7.97
CA LEU A 25 -7.61 6.21 6.94
C LEU A 25 -6.63 5.03 7.02
N SER A 26 -5.32 5.28 7.18
CA SER A 26 -4.30 4.22 7.36
C SER A 26 -4.62 3.35 8.57
N ARG A 27 -5.03 3.95 9.69
CA ARG A 27 -5.42 3.23 10.91
C ARG A 27 -6.71 2.44 10.74
N ASP A 28 -7.71 3.00 10.06
CA ASP A 28 -8.98 2.33 9.74
C ASP A 28 -8.71 1.05 8.92
N PHE A 29 -7.83 1.10 7.91
CA PHE A 29 -7.42 -0.09 7.15
C PHE A 29 -6.75 -1.13 8.03
N SER A 30 -5.85 -0.73 8.95
CA SER A 30 -5.19 -1.66 9.89
C SER A 30 -6.21 -2.41 10.73
N ILE A 31 -7.23 -1.72 11.24
CA ILE A 31 -8.28 -2.32 12.08
C ILE A 31 -9.07 -3.38 11.28
N ILE A 32 -9.50 -3.04 10.07
CA ILE A 32 -10.27 -3.97 9.23
C ILE A 32 -9.42 -5.19 8.86
N VAL A 33 -8.15 -4.96 8.46
CA VAL A 33 -7.23 -6.04 8.09
C VAL A 33 -7.00 -6.99 9.26
N VAL A 34 -6.71 -6.47 10.45
CA VAL A 34 -6.49 -7.30 11.65
C VAL A 34 -7.77 -8.03 12.06
N LYS A 35 -8.94 -7.42 11.92
CA LYS A 35 -10.22 -8.05 12.22
C LYS A 35 -10.51 -9.23 11.27
N ILE A 36 -10.21 -9.07 10.00
CA ILE A 36 -10.33 -10.17 9.02
C ILE A 36 -9.32 -11.27 9.34
N LEU A 37 -8.05 -10.90 9.63
CA LEU A 37 -7.01 -11.86 9.99
C LEU A 37 -7.43 -12.71 11.20
N SER A 38 -7.94 -12.08 12.27
CA SER A 38 -8.40 -12.79 13.48
C SER A 38 -9.54 -13.77 13.21
N LYS A 39 -10.44 -13.44 12.26
CA LYS A 39 -11.51 -14.33 11.82
C LYS A 39 -11.00 -15.52 10.98
N ILE A 40 -9.96 -15.29 10.15
CA ILE A 40 -9.38 -16.33 9.27
C ILE A 40 -8.58 -17.34 10.09
N LEU A 41 -7.72 -16.88 11.00
CA LEU A 41 -6.84 -17.75 11.79
C LEU A 41 -7.60 -18.55 12.84
N LYS A 42 -8.73 -18.03 13.35
CA LYS A 42 -9.58 -18.65 14.40
C LYS A 42 -8.85 -18.94 15.71
N GLU A 43 -7.64 -18.43 15.88
CA GLU A 43 -6.82 -18.53 17.09
C GLU A 43 -6.47 -17.13 17.60
N PRO A 44 -6.14 -16.97 18.90
CA PRO A 44 -5.73 -15.68 19.44
C PRO A 44 -4.43 -15.19 18.80
N ILE A 45 -4.44 -13.97 18.24
CA ILE A 45 -3.34 -13.42 17.48
C ILE A 45 -2.44 -12.49 18.30
N ILE A 46 -1.17 -12.43 17.92
CA ILE A 46 -0.16 -11.52 18.49
C ILE A 46 0.15 -10.46 17.45
N ILE A 47 0.09 -9.20 17.86
CA ILE A 47 0.33 -8.06 16.97
C ILE A 47 1.50 -7.21 17.47
N CYS A 48 2.17 -6.49 16.55
CA CYS A 48 3.28 -5.59 16.88
C CYS A 48 3.18 -4.27 16.13
N GLU A 49 3.39 -3.17 16.86
CA GLU A 49 3.58 -1.83 16.32
C GLU A 49 4.89 -1.25 16.91
N PRO A 50 6.05 -1.41 16.23
CA PRO A 50 7.35 -1.05 16.79
C PRO A 50 7.71 0.43 16.65
N LEU A 51 6.86 1.24 15.99
CA LEU A 51 7.02 2.67 15.74
C LEU A 51 5.71 3.39 16.09
N ALA A 52 5.29 3.30 17.35
CA ALA A 52 3.90 3.50 17.75
C ALA A 52 3.49 4.95 18.02
N GLY A 53 4.43 5.90 18.20
CA GLY A 53 4.11 7.29 18.53
C GLY A 53 3.24 7.42 19.78
N CYS A 54 1.95 7.72 19.64
CA CYS A 54 1.00 7.77 20.76
C CYS A 54 0.25 6.44 21.02
N GLY A 55 0.52 5.37 20.24
CA GLY A 55 -0.07 4.03 20.39
C GLY A 55 -1.52 3.89 19.91
N ILE A 56 -2.09 4.90 19.30
CA ILE A 56 -3.52 4.94 18.96
C ILE A 56 -3.95 3.79 18.03
N ARG A 57 -3.13 3.38 17.06
CA ARG A 57 -3.45 2.29 16.13
C ARG A 57 -3.68 0.99 16.88
N THR A 58 -2.71 0.58 17.70
CA THR A 58 -2.79 -0.66 18.48
C THR A 58 -3.91 -0.60 19.52
N ILE A 59 -4.10 0.53 20.20
CA ILE A 59 -5.18 0.68 21.18
C ILE A 59 -6.55 0.57 20.51
N ARG A 60 -6.73 1.15 19.31
CA ARG A 60 -7.95 0.97 18.51
C ARG A 60 -8.15 -0.50 18.12
N ILE A 61 -7.11 -1.20 17.69
CA ILE A 61 -7.21 -2.62 17.37
C ILE A 61 -7.71 -3.39 18.60
N LEU A 62 -7.16 -3.16 19.78
CA LEU A 62 -7.56 -3.84 21.01
C LEU A 62 -9.02 -3.55 21.42
N LYS A 63 -9.54 -2.35 21.15
CA LYS A 63 -10.92 -1.96 21.48
C LYS A 63 -11.95 -2.37 20.42
N GLU A 64 -11.51 -2.55 19.17
CA GLU A 64 -12.41 -2.75 18.03
C GLU A 64 -12.31 -4.16 17.42
N VAL A 65 -11.29 -4.94 17.77
CA VAL A 65 -11.06 -6.31 17.27
C VAL A 65 -11.00 -7.30 18.42
N ASN A 66 -11.75 -8.38 18.33
CA ASN A 66 -11.72 -9.47 19.27
C ASN A 66 -10.58 -10.46 18.95
N ASN A 67 -10.26 -11.32 19.95
CA ASN A 67 -9.30 -12.43 19.79
C ASN A 67 -7.83 -11.98 19.62
N ILE A 68 -7.47 -10.83 20.23
CA ILE A 68 -6.08 -10.41 20.36
C ILE A 68 -5.52 -11.00 21.67
N LYS A 69 -4.55 -11.90 21.55
CA LYS A 69 -3.84 -12.50 22.69
C LYS A 69 -2.91 -11.48 23.34
N LYS A 70 -2.14 -10.78 22.49
CA LYS A 70 -1.05 -9.92 22.95
C LYS A 70 -0.75 -8.85 21.91
N ALA A 71 -0.53 -7.63 22.37
CA ALA A 71 -0.06 -6.51 21.54
C ALA A 71 1.28 -6.00 22.07
N ILE A 72 2.27 -5.95 21.19
CA ILE A 72 3.59 -5.43 21.50
C ILE A 72 3.70 -4.04 20.89
N ILE A 73 3.95 -3.04 21.74
CA ILE A 73 4.06 -1.65 21.32
C ILE A 73 5.46 -1.14 21.64
N GLY A 74 6.18 -0.67 20.64
CA GLY A 74 7.53 -0.11 20.77
C GLY A 74 7.62 1.33 20.28
N ASP A 75 8.49 2.10 20.88
CA ASP A 75 8.96 3.38 20.37
C ASP A 75 10.34 3.70 20.97
N ILE A 76 11.22 4.30 20.17
CA ILE A 76 12.55 4.72 20.65
C ILE A 76 12.48 5.94 21.57
N ASN A 77 11.43 6.75 21.45
CA ASN A 77 11.23 7.94 22.27
C ASN A 77 10.62 7.56 23.61
N PRO A 78 11.33 7.75 24.77
CA PRO A 78 10.81 7.41 26.07
C PRO A 78 9.54 8.18 26.45
N LYS A 79 9.38 9.43 25.95
CA LYS A 79 8.15 10.21 26.17
C LYS A 79 6.95 9.62 25.42
N ALA A 80 7.19 9.00 24.24
CA ALA A 80 6.15 8.26 23.54
C ALA A 80 5.65 7.08 24.39
N ILE A 81 6.55 6.34 25.03
CA ILE A 81 6.19 5.22 25.91
C ILE A 81 5.37 5.68 27.12
N GLU A 82 5.68 6.82 27.72
CA GLU A 82 4.88 7.40 28.80
C GLU A 82 3.44 7.72 28.34
N ILE A 83 3.29 8.34 27.17
CA ILE A 83 2.01 8.65 26.54
C ILE A 83 1.24 7.37 26.18
N ILE A 84 1.92 6.37 25.60
CA ILE A 84 1.33 5.06 25.28
C ILE A 84 0.77 4.41 26.55
N LYS A 85 1.53 4.36 27.64
CA LYS A 85 1.07 3.80 28.93
C LYS A 85 -0.13 4.55 29.50
N HIS A 86 -0.15 5.89 29.41
CA HIS A 86 -1.30 6.70 29.77
C HIS A 86 -2.54 6.33 28.92
N ASN A 87 -2.38 6.24 27.61
CA ASN A 87 -3.47 5.93 26.69
C ASN A 87 -4.00 4.49 26.86
N ILE A 88 -3.12 3.52 27.17
CA ILE A 88 -3.49 2.14 27.53
C ILE A 88 -4.38 2.14 28.79
N ALA A 89 -3.97 2.86 29.84
CA ALA A 89 -4.73 2.94 31.07
C ALA A 89 -6.08 3.65 30.86
N LEU A 90 -6.10 4.75 30.10
CA LEU A 90 -7.31 5.51 29.77
C LEU A 90 -8.38 4.67 29.04
N ASN A 91 -7.94 3.66 28.26
CA ASN A 91 -8.83 2.79 27.49
C ASN A 91 -8.99 1.38 28.08
N GLU A 92 -8.42 1.11 29.26
CA GLU A 92 -8.60 -0.15 29.99
C GLU A 92 -8.18 -1.42 29.21
N VAL A 93 -7.06 -1.33 28.45
CA VAL A 93 -6.55 -2.43 27.61
C VAL A 93 -5.22 -3.02 28.12
N LYS A 94 -4.84 -2.74 29.37
CA LYS A 94 -3.54 -3.07 29.95
C LYS A 94 -3.20 -4.57 29.93
N GLU A 95 -4.18 -5.43 30.12
CA GLU A 95 -3.98 -6.88 30.26
C GLU A 95 -3.41 -7.55 29.00
N HIS A 96 -3.57 -6.93 27.83
CA HIS A 96 -3.15 -7.47 26.55
C HIS A 96 -1.92 -6.78 25.97
N VAL A 97 -1.27 -5.85 26.70
CA VAL A 97 -0.25 -4.97 26.13
C VAL A 97 1.08 -5.05 26.86
N GLU A 98 2.15 -5.25 26.10
CA GLU A 98 3.52 -5.01 26.54
C GLU A 98 4.11 -3.80 25.81
N THR A 99 4.79 -2.91 26.55
CA THR A 99 5.39 -1.68 26.00
C THR A 99 6.90 -1.70 26.16
N TYR A 100 7.63 -1.31 25.11
CA TYR A 100 9.09 -1.30 25.09
C TYR A 100 9.64 0.03 24.61
N ASN A 101 10.53 0.63 25.42
CA ASN A 101 11.36 1.76 24.97
C ASN A 101 12.62 1.23 24.32
N ILE A 102 12.57 0.98 23.02
CA ILE A 102 13.64 0.29 22.25
C ILE A 102 13.59 0.68 20.79
N ASP A 103 14.72 0.55 20.10
CA ASP A 103 14.76 0.62 18.64
C ASP A 103 13.88 -0.47 17.99
N ALA A 104 13.15 -0.10 16.93
CA ALA A 104 12.22 -0.99 16.25
C ALA A 104 12.89 -2.26 15.69
N ASN A 105 14.11 -2.16 15.16
CA ASN A 105 14.84 -3.31 14.64
C ASN A 105 15.29 -4.27 15.75
N TYR A 106 15.70 -3.75 16.92
CA TYR A 106 16.00 -4.60 18.07
C TYR A 106 14.77 -5.34 18.58
N LEU A 107 13.63 -4.65 18.67
CA LEU A 107 12.37 -5.28 19.04
C LEU A 107 11.99 -6.40 18.07
N LEU A 108 11.97 -6.11 16.78
CA LEU A 108 11.61 -7.09 15.74
C LEU A 108 12.60 -8.26 15.73
N LEU A 109 13.92 -8.00 15.84
CA LEU A 109 14.95 -9.04 15.85
C LEU A 109 14.79 -9.98 17.04
N SER A 110 14.44 -9.48 18.23
CA SER A 110 14.22 -10.30 19.42
C SER A 110 13.12 -11.36 19.20
N TYR A 111 12.06 -10.98 18.48
CA TYR A 111 10.99 -11.92 18.08
C TYR A 111 11.35 -12.78 16.87
N ALA A 112 12.23 -12.30 15.97
CA ALA A 112 12.71 -13.09 14.85
C ALA A 112 13.52 -14.32 15.29
N ILE A 113 14.24 -14.25 16.43
CA ILE A 113 15.01 -15.35 17.01
C ILE A 113 14.23 -16.15 18.07
N SER A 114 13.07 -15.64 18.52
CA SER A 114 12.21 -16.33 19.48
C SER A 114 11.33 -17.39 18.79
N ARG A 115 10.69 -18.24 19.64
CA ARG A 115 9.65 -19.17 19.16
C ARG A 115 8.29 -18.48 18.98
N GLU A 116 8.05 -17.38 19.68
CA GLU A 116 6.82 -16.59 19.57
C GLU A 116 7.01 -15.55 18.48
N LYS A 117 6.14 -15.56 17.45
CA LYS A 117 6.17 -14.64 16.30
C LYS A 117 4.86 -13.88 16.18
N PHE A 118 4.87 -12.84 15.37
CA PHE A 118 3.72 -11.97 15.16
C PHE A 118 2.82 -12.47 14.02
N HIS A 119 1.53 -12.42 14.22
CA HIS A 119 0.53 -12.64 13.17
C HIS A 119 0.27 -11.36 12.36
N TYR A 120 0.50 -10.19 12.98
CA TYR A 120 0.41 -8.90 12.32
C TYR A 120 1.50 -7.95 12.82
N ILE A 121 2.15 -7.27 11.89
CA ILE A 121 3.09 -6.18 12.18
C ILE A 121 2.67 -4.95 11.40
N ASP A 122 2.75 -3.78 12.04
CA ASP A 122 2.52 -2.48 11.41
C ASP A 122 3.79 -1.62 11.46
N ILE A 123 4.38 -1.34 10.30
CA ILE A 123 5.57 -0.49 10.14
C ILE A 123 5.14 0.85 9.57
N ASP A 124 5.02 1.86 10.41
CA ASP A 124 4.55 3.21 10.03
C ASP A 124 5.57 4.30 10.43
N PRO A 125 6.73 4.35 9.76
CA PRO A 125 7.77 5.33 10.04
C PRO A 125 7.46 6.70 9.42
N ILE A 126 8.15 7.72 9.89
CA ILE A 126 8.32 8.96 9.12
C ILE A 126 9.34 8.66 8.01
N GLY A 127 8.93 8.78 6.74
CA GLY A 127 9.79 8.52 5.57
C GLY A 127 9.64 7.11 5.01
N SER A 128 10.74 6.39 4.91
CA SER A 128 10.81 5.08 4.25
C SER A 128 10.70 3.91 5.21
N PRO A 129 9.91 2.86 4.90
CA PRO A 129 9.86 1.64 5.71
C PRO A 129 11.06 0.70 5.48
N VAL A 130 11.87 0.95 4.48
CA VAL A 130 13.00 0.09 4.05
C VAL A 130 13.88 -0.39 5.21
N PRO A 131 14.29 0.45 6.19
CA PRO A 131 15.18 0.01 7.27
C PRO A 131 14.59 -1.08 8.19
N PHE A 132 13.28 -1.30 8.16
CA PHE A 132 12.58 -2.17 9.11
C PHE A 132 12.07 -3.46 8.48
N LEU A 133 11.92 -3.52 7.14
CA LEU A 133 11.22 -4.60 6.45
C LEU A 133 11.91 -5.96 6.64
N GLU A 134 13.24 -6.03 6.64
CA GLU A 134 13.96 -7.29 6.82
C GLU A 134 13.63 -7.96 8.15
N ASN A 135 13.74 -7.23 9.26
CA ASN A 135 13.44 -7.77 10.58
C ASN A 135 11.95 -8.01 10.78
N ALA A 136 11.08 -7.21 10.16
CA ALA A 136 9.65 -7.44 10.15
C ALA A 136 9.30 -8.78 9.47
N PHE A 137 9.85 -9.09 8.30
CA PHE A 137 9.64 -10.37 7.62
C PHE A 137 10.11 -11.57 8.46
N LYS A 138 11.26 -11.46 9.11
CA LYS A 138 11.82 -12.54 9.95
C LYS A 138 11.01 -12.81 11.22
N SER A 139 10.30 -11.79 11.74
CA SER A 139 9.53 -11.88 12.98
C SER A 139 8.04 -12.24 12.78
N LEU A 140 7.58 -12.33 11.52
CA LEU A 140 6.22 -12.74 11.22
C LEU A 140 6.04 -14.27 11.26
N GLU A 141 4.86 -14.70 11.74
CA GLU A 141 4.39 -16.06 11.65
C GLU A 141 4.00 -16.39 10.20
N ARG A 142 3.99 -17.68 9.87
CA ARG A 142 3.45 -18.13 8.57
C ARG A 142 2.00 -17.69 8.40
N SER A 143 1.66 -17.20 7.23
CA SER A 143 0.36 -16.60 6.91
C SER A 143 0.06 -15.30 7.65
N GLY A 144 1.04 -14.73 8.35
CA GLY A 144 0.94 -13.41 8.95
C GLY A 144 0.87 -12.30 7.92
N ILE A 145 0.40 -11.14 8.36
CA ILE A 145 0.26 -9.95 7.52
C ILE A 145 1.22 -8.87 7.99
N LEU A 146 1.95 -8.29 7.04
CA LEU A 146 2.73 -7.08 7.22
C LEU A 146 1.99 -5.89 6.63
N GLY A 147 1.69 -4.89 7.46
CA GLY A 147 1.29 -3.56 7.03
C GLY A 147 2.47 -2.61 7.10
N PHE A 148 2.68 -1.80 6.06
CA PHE A 148 3.73 -0.76 6.10
C PHE A 148 3.36 0.46 5.27
N THR A 149 3.93 1.61 5.67
CA THR A 149 3.69 2.92 5.08
C THR A 149 4.99 3.52 4.55
N ALA A 150 4.94 4.16 3.39
CA ALA A 150 5.98 5.06 2.91
C ALA A 150 5.42 6.47 2.77
N THR A 151 6.08 7.45 3.37
CA THR A 151 5.76 8.88 3.23
C THR A 151 6.83 9.64 2.41
N ASP A 152 7.90 8.98 1.99
CA ASP A 152 8.93 9.51 1.10
C ASP A 152 8.52 9.44 -0.39
N ILE A 153 7.40 10.06 -0.70
CA ILE A 153 6.74 9.99 -2.02
C ILE A 153 7.56 10.63 -3.14
N ALA A 154 8.27 11.72 -2.85
CA ALA A 154 9.02 12.45 -3.87
C ALA A 154 10.09 11.60 -4.60
N PRO A 155 10.94 10.81 -3.91
CA PRO A 155 11.80 9.83 -4.57
C PRO A 155 11.05 8.79 -5.39
N LEU A 156 10.02 8.19 -4.81
CA LEU A 156 9.25 7.11 -5.44
C LEU A 156 8.49 7.57 -6.69
N CYS A 157 7.97 8.81 -6.71
CA CYS A 157 7.30 9.41 -7.88
C CYS A 157 8.28 10.04 -8.91
N GLY A 158 9.60 9.89 -8.71
CA GLY A 158 10.61 10.30 -9.70
C GLY A 158 11.11 11.73 -9.58
N THR A 159 10.78 12.47 -8.50
CA THR A 159 11.37 13.79 -8.25
C THR A 159 12.86 13.69 -7.88
N TYR A 160 13.24 12.66 -7.13
CA TYR A 160 14.62 12.37 -6.73
C TYR A 160 15.02 10.93 -7.14
N PRO A 161 15.27 10.68 -8.45
CA PRO A 161 15.46 9.31 -8.95
C PRO A 161 16.67 8.61 -8.34
N LYS A 162 17.78 9.30 -8.14
CA LYS A 162 18.97 8.73 -7.48
C LYS A 162 18.69 8.26 -6.05
N THR A 163 17.82 8.96 -5.32
CA THR A 163 17.40 8.56 -3.97
C THR A 163 16.52 7.34 -4.01
N CYS A 164 15.60 7.23 -4.97
CA CYS A 164 14.79 6.03 -5.18
C CYS A 164 15.67 4.81 -5.49
N ILE A 165 16.63 4.95 -6.41
CA ILE A 165 17.57 3.87 -6.76
C ILE A 165 18.34 3.39 -5.52
N ARG A 166 18.88 4.31 -4.71
CA ARG A 166 19.63 3.93 -3.50
C ARG A 166 18.78 3.22 -2.44
N ARG A 167 17.50 3.63 -2.28
CA ARG A 167 16.62 3.09 -1.22
C ARG A 167 15.87 1.84 -1.67
N TYR A 168 15.35 1.86 -2.88
CA TYR A 168 14.41 0.84 -3.37
C TYR A 168 14.98 -0.04 -4.49
N TYR A 169 16.25 0.18 -4.89
CA TYR A 169 16.91 -0.53 -6.00
C TYR A 169 16.09 -0.54 -7.30
N ALA A 170 15.32 0.53 -7.52
CA ALA A 170 14.45 0.68 -8.69
C ALA A 170 14.54 2.08 -9.26
N LYS A 171 14.49 2.20 -10.59
CA LYS A 171 14.37 3.47 -11.28
C LYS A 171 12.90 3.91 -11.26
N PRO A 172 12.57 5.10 -10.71
CA PRO A 172 11.22 5.65 -10.77
C PRO A 172 10.96 6.31 -12.12
N LEU A 173 9.69 6.62 -12.40
CA LEU A 173 9.28 7.30 -13.62
C LEU A 173 8.47 8.56 -13.29
N LYS A 174 8.96 9.72 -13.69
CA LYS A 174 8.19 10.96 -13.64
C LYS A 174 7.17 10.99 -14.78
N SER A 175 5.91 10.66 -14.47
CA SER A 175 4.82 10.51 -15.44
C SER A 175 3.48 10.89 -14.79
N PRO A 176 2.40 11.10 -15.57
CA PRO A 176 1.06 11.30 -15.04
C PRO A 176 0.56 10.17 -14.15
N PHE A 177 1.09 8.95 -14.32
CA PHE A 177 0.76 7.76 -13.51
C PHE A 177 1.87 7.38 -12.50
N SER A 178 2.74 8.32 -12.14
CA SER A 178 3.85 8.10 -11.21
C SER A 178 3.44 7.59 -9.83
N LYS A 179 2.22 7.88 -9.37
CA LYS A 179 1.69 7.38 -8.09
C LYS A 179 1.54 5.85 -8.09
N GLU A 180 1.06 5.26 -9.18
CA GLU A 180 0.98 3.80 -9.31
C GLU A 180 2.38 3.18 -9.46
N VAL A 181 3.26 3.81 -10.23
CA VAL A 181 4.67 3.39 -10.32
C VAL A 181 5.32 3.37 -8.94
N ALA A 182 5.11 4.42 -8.14
CA ALA A 182 5.64 4.53 -6.78
C ALA A 182 5.16 3.38 -5.87
N LEU A 183 3.85 3.10 -5.86
CA LEU A 183 3.27 1.99 -5.11
C LEU A 183 3.86 0.64 -5.55
N ARG A 184 4.01 0.42 -6.84
CA ARG A 184 4.54 -0.82 -7.42
C ARG A 184 6.04 -1.01 -7.16
N ILE A 185 6.83 0.07 -7.13
CA ILE A 185 8.23 0.04 -6.71
C ILE A 185 8.33 -0.39 -5.24
N LEU A 186 7.50 0.18 -4.37
CA LEU A 186 7.51 -0.15 -2.94
C LEU A 186 7.13 -1.63 -2.71
N ILE A 187 6.11 -2.15 -3.40
CA ILE A 187 5.74 -3.56 -3.34
C ILE A 187 6.87 -4.45 -3.89
N GLY A 188 7.45 -4.08 -5.04
CA GLY A 188 8.56 -4.83 -5.65
C GLY A 188 9.77 -4.95 -4.73
N PHE A 189 10.12 -3.87 -4.03
CA PHE A 189 11.17 -3.90 -3.01
C PHE A 189 10.84 -4.83 -1.84
N ALA A 190 9.60 -4.83 -1.36
CA ALA A 190 9.17 -5.74 -0.29
C ALA A 190 9.23 -7.21 -0.74
N VAL A 191 8.80 -7.52 -1.97
CA VAL A 191 8.89 -8.85 -2.59
C VAL A 191 10.35 -9.32 -2.68
N LEU A 192 11.25 -8.49 -3.19
CA LEU A 192 12.68 -8.81 -3.28
C LEU A 192 13.33 -9.00 -1.90
N THR A 193 12.93 -8.19 -0.92
CA THR A 193 13.44 -8.32 0.45
C THR A 193 13.00 -9.63 1.08
N ALA A 194 11.72 -9.99 0.97
CA ALA A 194 11.17 -11.23 1.51
C ALA A 194 11.78 -12.48 0.84
N ALA A 195 11.97 -12.44 -0.48
CA ALA A 195 12.53 -13.54 -1.27
C ALA A 195 13.91 -13.98 -0.79
N ARG A 196 14.74 -13.07 -0.27
CA ARG A 196 16.06 -13.39 0.30
C ARG A 196 16.01 -14.35 1.50
N PHE A 197 14.83 -14.49 2.12
CA PHE A 197 14.57 -15.37 3.26
C PHE A 197 13.64 -16.53 2.91
N GLU A 198 13.48 -16.85 1.62
CA GLU A 198 12.55 -17.86 1.10
C GLU A 198 11.10 -17.62 1.54
N LEU A 199 10.73 -16.34 1.73
CA LEU A 199 9.39 -15.88 2.03
C LEU A 199 8.75 -15.25 0.79
N SER A 200 7.57 -15.72 0.43
CA SER A 200 6.75 -15.00 -0.54
C SER A 200 6.00 -13.87 0.16
N PHE A 201 5.92 -12.72 -0.48
CA PHE A 201 5.10 -11.58 -0.05
C PHE A 201 4.07 -11.26 -1.12
N THR A 202 2.80 -11.47 -0.80
CA THR A 202 1.70 -11.21 -1.73
C THR A 202 0.86 -10.04 -1.21
N PRO A 203 0.78 -8.92 -1.94
CA PRO A 203 -0.06 -7.80 -1.55
C PRO A 203 -1.54 -8.21 -1.55
N ILE A 204 -2.23 -7.97 -0.44
CA ILE A 204 -3.66 -8.27 -0.26
C ILE A 204 -4.53 -7.01 -0.39
N ILE A 205 -4.00 -5.86 0.00
CA ILE A 205 -4.56 -4.54 -0.28
C ILE A 205 -3.46 -3.47 -0.19
N SER A 206 -3.40 -2.60 -1.21
CA SER A 206 -2.41 -1.52 -1.27
C SER A 206 -3.00 -0.31 -1.96
N PHE A 207 -2.72 0.89 -1.44
CA PHE A 207 -3.26 2.12 -2.00
C PHE A 207 -2.32 3.32 -1.80
N PHE A 208 -2.55 4.34 -2.61
CA PHE A 208 -1.95 5.66 -2.49
C PHE A 208 -3.01 6.64 -1.99
N ASP A 209 -2.73 7.40 -0.94
CA ASP A 209 -3.64 8.45 -0.46
C ASP A 209 -2.84 9.73 -0.13
N GLU A 210 -3.23 10.84 -0.76
CA GLU A 210 -2.64 12.18 -0.59
C GLU A 210 -1.09 12.21 -0.56
N TYR A 211 -0.48 11.88 0.59
CA TYR A 211 0.95 12.02 0.87
C TYR A 211 1.65 10.72 1.30
N TYR A 212 0.98 9.57 1.25
CA TYR A 212 1.57 8.29 1.62
C TYR A 212 1.09 7.13 0.76
N ILE A 213 1.91 6.09 0.76
CA ILE A 213 1.57 4.77 0.21
C ILE A 213 1.38 3.82 1.37
N ARG A 214 0.30 3.06 1.35
CA ARG A 214 0.02 2.01 2.31
C ARG A 214 -0.04 0.65 1.62
N VAL A 215 0.67 -0.32 2.17
CA VAL A 215 0.71 -1.70 1.66
C VAL A 215 0.41 -2.65 2.80
N PHE A 216 -0.49 -3.60 2.55
CA PHE A 216 -0.69 -4.78 3.37
C PHE A 216 -0.44 -6.01 2.50
N GLY A 217 0.39 -6.92 2.98
CA GLY A 217 0.67 -8.15 2.28
C GLY A 217 0.81 -9.32 3.23
N LYS A 218 0.42 -10.49 2.73
CA LYS A 218 0.53 -11.76 3.42
C LYS A 218 1.86 -12.41 3.10
N ILE A 219 2.52 -13.01 4.11
CA ILE A 219 3.69 -13.84 3.90
C ILE A 219 3.35 -15.33 3.90
N ASP A 220 4.12 -16.08 3.14
CA ASP A 220 4.12 -17.56 3.17
C ASP A 220 5.53 -18.09 2.95
N LYS A 221 5.80 -19.30 3.45
CA LYS A 221 7.07 -20.00 3.21
C LYS A 221 6.97 -20.91 1.99
N GLY A 222 8.06 -21.06 1.27
CA GLY A 222 8.21 -22.06 0.23
C GLY A 222 8.74 -21.49 -1.08
N VAL A 223 9.85 -22.06 -1.56
CA VAL A 223 10.59 -21.61 -2.75
C VAL A 223 9.69 -21.42 -3.98
N ARG A 224 8.81 -22.38 -4.27
CA ARG A 224 7.87 -22.27 -5.42
C ARG A 224 6.94 -21.06 -5.35
N LYS A 225 6.56 -20.63 -4.14
CA LYS A 225 5.73 -19.42 -3.95
C LYS A 225 6.56 -18.16 -4.15
N VAL A 226 7.81 -18.19 -3.71
CA VAL A 226 8.78 -17.10 -3.92
C VAL A 226 9.04 -16.92 -5.41
N ASP A 227 9.34 -18.01 -6.14
CA ASP A 227 9.58 -17.95 -7.58
C ASP A 227 8.40 -17.35 -8.34
N LYS A 228 7.16 -17.76 -8.02
CA LYS A 228 5.93 -17.17 -8.57
C LYS A 228 5.75 -15.69 -8.24
N ASN A 229 6.24 -15.22 -7.08
CA ASN A 229 6.24 -13.79 -6.78
C ASN A 229 7.28 -13.04 -7.61
N LEU A 230 8.48 -13.61 -7.79
CA LEU A 230 9.55 -13.01 -8.59
C LEU A 230 9.17 -12.90 -10.08
N GLU A 231 8.41 -13.86 -10.62
CA GLU A 231 7.84 -13.79 -11.98
C GLU A 231 6.91 -12.57 -12.19
N LYS A 232 6.31 -12.04 -11.10
CA LYS A 232 5.46 -10.84 -11.14
C LYS A 232 6.23 -9.53 -10.93
N LEU A 233 7.55 -9.56 -11.06
CA LEU A 233 8.38 -8.37 -11.16
C LEU A 233 8.69 -8.06 -12.61
N GLY A 234 8.76 -6.79 -12.95
CA GLY A 234 9.02 -6.37 -14.32
C GLY A 234 9.27 -4.88 -14.43
N TRP A 235 8.96 -4.35 -15.60
CA TRP A 235 9.23 -2.96 -15.97
C TRP A 235 7.99 -2.32 -16.59
N ILE A 236 7.88 -1.00 -16.48
CA ILE A 236 6.91 -0.19 -17.22
C ILE A 236 7.68 0.77 -18.10
N THR A 237 7.35 0.83 -19.39
CA THR A 237 7.90 1.82 -20.32
C THR A 237 6.85 2.86 -20.68
N TYR A 238 7.29 4.07 -20.98
CA TYR A 238 6.44 5.19 -21.32
C TYR A 238 7.08 6.09 -22.37
N CYS A 239 6.39 6.29 -23.48
CA CYS A 239 6.77 7.24 -24.50
C CYS A 239 6.06 8.58 -24.28
N LYS A 240 6.79 9.60 -23.88
CA LYS A 240 6.23 10.95 -23.65
C LYS A 240 5.72 11.60 -24.93
N LYS A 241 6.23 11.19 -26.11
CA LYS A 241 5.85 11.77 -27.39
C LYS A 241 4.51 11.29 -27.92
N CYS A 242 4.20 9.99 -27.81
CA CYS A 242 2.95 9.42 -28.32
C CYS A 242 2.04 8.84 -27.22
N LEU A 243 2.44 8.94 -25.95
CA LEU A 243 1.74 8.43 -24.76
C LEU A 243 1.66 6.91 -24.65
N HIS A 244 2.35 6.16 -25.52
CA HIS A 244 2.36 4.71 -25.46
C HIS A 244 2.97 4.21 -24.14
N ARG A 245 2.36 3.18 -23.57
CA ARG A 245 2.77 2.53 -22.33
C ARG A 245 2.79 1.03 -22.52
N GLU A 246 3.74 0.38 -21.89
CA GLU A 246 3.91 -1.06 -21.99
C GLU A 246 4.39 -1.63 -20.65
N VAL A 247 3.89 -2.80 -20.30
CA VAL A 247 4.39 -3.60 -19.17
C VAL A 247 5.27 -4.69 -19.75
N ILE A 248 6.49 -4.82 -19.21
CA ILE A 248 7.45 -5.85 -19.61
C ILE A 248 7.61 -6.80 -18.41
N GLU A 249 7.24 -8.06 -18.60
CA GLU A 249 7.33 -9.09 -17.58
C GLU A 249 8.77 -9.58 -17.40
N GLY A 250 9.14 -9.86 -16.16
CA GLY A 250 10.43 -10.40 -15.79
C GLY A 250 11.51 -9.32 -15.56
N ILE A 251 12.23 -9.45 -14.46
CA ILE A 251 13.31 -8.50 -14.09
C ILE A 251 14.54 -8.58 -15.01
N TRP A 252 14.71 -9.69 -15.71
CA TRP A 252 15.83 -9.93 -16.64
C TRP A 252 15.46 -9.69 -18.11
N SER A 253 14.24 -9.24 -18.38
CA SER A 253 13.78 -8.99 -19.73
C SER A 253 14.48 -7.78 -20.35
N LYS A 254 14.76 -7.86 -21.64
CA LYS A 254 15.38 -6.78 -22.39
C LYS A 254 14.37 -5.65 -22.60
N ILE A 255 14.74 -4.44 -22.19
CA ILE A 255 13.95 -3.24 -22.44
C ILE A 255 14.32 -2.68 -23.82
N ASN A 256 13.32 -2.54 -24.69
CA ASN A 256 13.50 -1.76 -25.91
C ASN A 256 13.26 -0.28 -25.61
N TYR A 257 14.28 0.55 -25.80
CA TYR A 257 14.22 1.98 -25.54
C TYR A 257 13.54 2.77 -26.67
N ASP A 258 13.42 2.21 -27.87
CA ASP A 258 12.74 2.86 -28.99
C ASP A 258 11.24 2.53 -28.98
N CYS A 259 10.42 3.55 -29.18
CA CYS A 259 8.98 3.38 -29.27
C CYS A 259 8.60 2.83 -30.64
N GLN A 260 7.97 1.66 -30.67
CA GLN A 260 7.53 1.01 -31.91
C GLN A 260 6.46 1.80 -32.70
N PHE A 261 5.81 2.79 -32.08
CA PHE A 261 4.75 3.59 -32.71
C PHE A 261 5.25 4.92 -33.30
N CYS A 262 6.29 5.51 -32.72
CA CYS A 262 6.75 6.84 -33.15
C CYS A 262 8.28 6.98 -33.26
N ASN A 263 9.02 5.89 -33.06
CA ASN A 263 10.49 5.80 -33.10
C ASN A 263 11.22 6.77 -32.17
N SER A 264 10.53 7.28 -31.12
CA SER A 264 11.14 8.16 -30.12
C SER A 264 11.58 7.36 -28.92
N GLU A 265 12.56 7.85 -28.17
CA GLU A 265 13.04 7.23 -26.96
C GLU A 265 11.92 7.11 -25.91
N LYS A 266 11.81 5.92 -25.30
CA LYS A 266 10.94 5.64 -24.15
C LYS A 266 11.72 5.79 -22.85
N ASP A 267 11.06 6.33 -21.84
CA ASP A 267 11.50 6.24 -20.45
C ASP A 267 10.95 4.96 -19.81
N TYR A 268 11.53 4.53 -18.66
CA TYR A 268 11.12 3.30 -18.01
C TYR A 268 11.23 3.39 -16.49
N ALA A 269 10.47 2.55 -15.79
CA ALA A 269 10.52 2.34 -14.35
C ALA A 269 10.68 0.88 -14.01
N GLY A 270 11.36 0.60 -12.90
CA GLY A 270 11.50 -0.75 -12.33
C GLY A 270 12.93 -1.05 -11.85
N PRO A 271 13.17 -2.29 -11.41
CA PRO A 271 12.19 -3.38 -11.31
C PRO A 271 11.07 -3.03 -10.33
N LEU A 272 9.82 -3.42 -10.65
CA LEU A 272 8.65 -3.13 -9.86
C LEU A 272 7.62 -4.26 -9.94
N TRP A 273 6.64 -4.25 -9.04
CA TRP A 273 5.56 -5.22 -9.02
C TRP A 273 4.58 -4.96 -10.17
N ILE A 274 4.40 -5.95 -11.06
CA ILE A 274 3.45 -5.88 -12.18
C ILE A 274 2.18 -6.69 -11.94
N GLY A 275 2.12 -7.47 -10.86
CA GLY A 275 0.91 -8.20 -10.44
C GLY A 275 -0.16 -7.29 -9.83
N ASN A 276 -1.24 -7.92 -9.36
CA ASN A 276 -2.33 -7.22 -8.68
C ASN A 276 -1.85 -6.59 -7.35
N THR A 277 -2.34 -5.40 -7.05
CA THR A 277 -2.02 -4.66 -5.82
C THR A 277 -3.00 -4.93 -4.68
N CYS A 278 -4.04 -5.70 -4.95
CA CYS A 278 -5.01 -6.20 -3.98
C CYS A 278 -5.59 -7.55 -4.44
N GLU A 279 -6.21 -8.28 -3.50
CA GLU A 279 -6.94 -9.52 -3.75
C GLU A 279 -8.45 -9.26 -3.74
N LYS A 280 -9.16 -9.73 -4.76
CA LYS A 280 -10.61 -9.50 -4.93
C LYS A 280 -11.43 -10.00 -3.74
N ASP A 281 -11.11 -11.21 -3.28
CA ASP A 281 -11.82 -11.83 -2.15
C ASP A 281 -11.53 -11.10 -0.84
N PHE A 282 -10.30 -10.60 -0.66
CA PHE A 282 -9.95 -9.83 0.52
C PHE A 282 -10.68 -8.47 0.53
N CYS A 283 -10.72 -7.78 -0.61
CA CYS A 283 -11.52 -6.55 -0.77
C CYS A 283 -13.00 -6.79 -0.45
N GLN A 284 -13.58 -7.92 -0.91
CA GLN A 284 -14.97 -8.25 -0.60
C GLN A 284 -15.20 -8.49 0.90
N LYS A 285 -14.28 -9.21 1.57
CA LYS A 285 -14.34 -9.40 3.02
C LYS A 285 -14.26 -8.05 3.77
N MET A 286 -13.40 -7.13 3.32
CA MET A 286 -13.31 -5.78 3.91
C MET A 286 -14.61 -5.00 3.75
N LEU A 287 -15.24 -5.03 2.57
CA LEU A 287 -16.52 -4.35 2.32
C LEU A 287 -17.65 -4.94 3.18
N ASN A 288 -17.71 -6.25 3.33
CA ASN A 288 -18.68 -6.92 4.20
C ASN A 288 -18.49 -6.49 5.65
N GLU A 289 -17.24 -6.49 6.14
CA GLU A 289 -16.89 -6.09 7.50
C GLU A 289 -17.28 -4.62 7.79
N ILE A 290 -17.04 -3.72 6.83
CA ILE A 290 -17.43 -2.31 6.97
C ILE A 290 -18.95 -2.18 7.07
N ASN A 291 -19.70 -2.89 6.23
CA ASN A 291 -21.16 -2.81 6.21
C ASN A 291 -21.77 -3.36 7.51
N GLU A 292 -21.20 -4.43 8.08
CA GLU A 292 -21.69 -5.06 9.31
C GLU A 292 -21.35 -4.27 10.58
N SER A 293 -20.13 -3.71 10.66
CA SER A 293 -19.58 -3.21 11.92
C SER A 293 -19.30 -1.70 11.95
N TYR A 294 -19.21 -1.04 10.80
CA TYR A 294 -18.63 0.33 10.71
C TYR A 294 -19.38 1.27 9.74
N SER A 295 -20.62 1.00 9.39
CA SER A 295 -21.37 1.61 8.27
C SER A 295 -21.20 3.12 8.06
N ASN A 296 -21.02 3.92 9.11
CA ASN A 296 -20.90 5.39 9.02
C ASN A 296 -19.47 5.94 9.21
N ASN A 297 -18.57 5.17 9.82
CA ASN A 297 -17.25 5.66 10.24
C ASN A 297 -16.12 5.43 9.23
N PHE A 298 -16.33 4.53 8.25
CA PHE A 298 -15.32 4.06 7.31
C PHE A 298 -15.66 4.37 5.84
N SER A 299 -16.43 5.44 5.59
CA SER A 299 -16.92 5.81 4.25
C SER A 299 -15.79 6.04 3.23
N LYS A 300 -14.70 6.71 3.64
CA LYS A 300 -13.52 6.92 2.78
C LYS A 300 -12.82 5.59 2.47
N ALA A 301 -12.66 4.71 3.46
CA ALA A 301 -12.08 3.39 3.27
C ALA A 301 -12.92 2.54 2.32
N LYS A 302 -14.25 2.51 2.51
CA LYS A 302 -15.19 1.80 1.63
C LYS A 302 -15.03 2.23 0.18
N LYS A 303 -15.04 3.53 -0.08
CA LYS A 303 -14.88 4.09 -1.44
C LYS A 303 -13.54 3.66 -2.09
N ILE A 304 -12.45 3.70 -1.34
CA ILE A 304 -11.13 3.28 -1.85
C ILE A 304 -11.13 1.78 -2.16
N ILE A 305 -11.69 0.94 -1.29
CA ILE A 305 -11.74 -0.51 -1.51
C ILE A 305 -12.59 -0.86 -2.74
N GLU A 306 -13.72 -0.16 -2.96
CA GLU A 306 -14.55 -0.31 -4.16
C GLU A 306 -13.77 0.01 -5.43
N LEU A 307 -13.01 1.13 -5.44
CA LEU A 307 -12.14 1.49 -6.57
C LEU A 307 -11.05 0.45 -6.80
N LEU A 308 -10.31 0.07 -5.76
CA LEU A 308 -9.25 -0.95 -5.82
C LEU A 308 -9.78 -2.28 -6.38
N LYS A 309 -10.94 -2.74 -5.90
CA LYS A 309 -11.57 -3.95 -6.40
C LYS A 309 -11.92 -3.87 -7.88
N GLY A 310 -12.31 -2.69 -8.37
CA GLY A 310 -12.57 -2.44 -9.78
C GLY A 310 -11.31 -2.42 -10.65
N GLU A 311 -10.15 -2.09 -10.08
CA GLU A 311 -8.88 -1.93 -10.80
C GLU A 311 -8.10 -3.25 -11.03
N ILE A 312 -8.51 -4.38 -10.41
CA ILE A 312 -7.70 -5.61 -10.30
C ILE A 312 -7.26 -6.16 -11.66
N ASP A 313 -8.14 -6.22 -12.64
CA ASP A 313 -7.90 -6.92 -13.91
C ASP A 313 -7.38 -5.99 -15.03
N TYR A 314 -6.85 -4.82 -14.66
CA TYR A 314 -6.33 -3.83 -15.61
C TYR A 314 -4.81 -3.73 -15.59
N PRO A 315 -4.20 -3.15 -16.65
CA PRO A 315 -2.75 -2.97 -16.74
C PRO A 315 -2.16 -2.22 -15.53
N SER A 316 -0.86 -2.39 -15.31
CA SER A 316 -0.11 -1.81 -14.19
C SER A 316 0.16 -0.30 -14.34
N PHE A 317 -0.71 0.41 -15.03
CA PHE A 317 -0.72 1.86 -15.20
C PHE A 317 -2.15 2.36 -15.42
N TYR A 318 -2.34 3.66 -15.29
CA TYR A 318 -3.61 4.32 -15.61
C TYR A 318 -3.39 5.48 -16.59
N TYR A 319 -4.45 5.95 -17.20
CA TYR A 319 -4.49 7.16 -18.02
C TYR A 319 -5.10 8.32 -17.25
N VAL A 320 -4.67 9.55 -17.57
CA VAL A 320 -5.25 10.80 -17.02
C VAL A 320 -5.85 11.61 -18.16
N SER A 321 -7.12 12.02 -18.01
CA SER A 321 -7.83 12.73 -19.08
C SER A 321 -7.11 14.00 -19.55
N HIS A 322 -6.50 14.75 -18.64
CA HIS A 322 -5.75 15.96 -18.98
C HIS A 322 -4.49 15.70 -19.81
N GLU A 323 -3.78 14.59 -19.56
CA GLU A 323 -2.61 14.21 -20.35
C GLU A 323 -2.99 14.00 -21.83
N ILE A 324 -4.05 13.23 -22.06
CA ILE A 324 -4.55 12.92 -23.39
C ILE A 324 -5.07 14.17 -24.08
N SER A 325 -5.83 14.98 -23.36
CA SER A 325 -6.37 16.26 -23.88
C SER A 325 -5.28 17.23 -24.28
N SER A 326 -4.23 17.36 -23.48
CA SER A 326 -3.05 18.18 -23.81
C SER A 326 -2.37 17.68 -25.07
N TYR A 327 -2.24 16.36 -25.23
CA TYR A 327 -1.64 15.75 -26.42
C TYR A 327 -2.44 16.03 -27.71
N ILE A 328 -3.77 15.92 -27.65
CA ILE A 328 -4.62 16.16 -28.83
C ILE A 328 -5.05 17.63 -28.98
N LYS A 329 -4.70 18.51 -28.01
CA LYS A 329 -5.04 19.93 -27.98
C LYS A 329 -6.55 20.19 -27.99
N LYS A 330 -7.31 19.43 -27.20
CA LYS A 330 -8.76 19.57 -27.01
C LYS A 330 -9.12 19.60 -25.52
N PRO A 331 -10.28 20.16 -25.14
CA PRO A 331 -10.76 20.11 -23.75
C PRO A 331 -10.93 18.66 -23.26
N PRO A 332 -10.71 18.38 -21.96
CA PRO A 332 -10.88 17.04 -21.41
C PRO A 332 -12.37 16.68 -21.29
N PRO A 333 -12.79 15.52 -21.83
CA PRO A 333 -14.12 14.99 -21.58
C PRO A 333 -14.33 14.65 -20.09
N LYS A 334 -15.59 14.57 -19.67
CA LYS A 334 -15.93 14.04 -18.35
C LYS A 334 -15.53 12.57 -18.25
N LEU A 335 -15.07 12.14 -17.08
CA LEU A 335 -14.60 10.75 -16.87
C LEU A 335 -15.71 9.73 -17.17
N THR A 336 -16.95 10.02 -16.80
CA THR A 336 -18.12 9.17 -17.10
C THR A 336 -18.30 8.97 -18.61
N TYR A 337 -18.20 10.04 -19.41
CA TYR A 337 -18.27 9.98 -20.87
C TYR A 337 -17.14 9.09 -21.44
N ILE A 338 -15.90 9.25 -20.96
CA ILE A 338 -14.76 8.43 -21.41
C ILE A 338 -15.03 6.95 -21.19
N ILE A 339 -15.49 6.59 -19.98
CA ILE A 339 -15.80 5.21 -19.60
C ILE A 339 -16.93 4.64 -20.46
N GLU A 340 -18.02 5.40 -20.65
CA GLU A 340 -19.16 5.00 -21.48
C GLU A 340 -18.75 4.76 -22.93
N GLU A 341 -17.97 5.67 -23.53
CA GLU A 341 -17.51 5.52 -24.93
C GLU A 341 -16.55 4.36 -25.12
N ILE A 342 -15.69 4.07 -24.14
CA ILE A 342 -14.82 2.88 -24.15
C ILE A 342 -15.69 1.61 -24.13
N ASN A 343 -16.69 1.57 -23.23
CA ASN A 343 -17.59 0.41 -23.07
C ASN A 343 -18.42 0.16 -24.35
N LYS A 344 -18.91 1.23 -25.00
CA LYS A 344 -19.60 1.11 -26.30
C LYS A 344 -18.74 0.48 -27.40
N LYS A 345 -17.41 0.60 -27.30
CA LYS A 345 -16.45 -0.03 -28.22
C LYS A 345 -16.05 -1.46 -27.86
N LYS A 346 -16.78 -2.09 -26.93
CA LYS A 346 -16.54 -3.45 -26.43
C LYS A 346 -15.22 -3.62 -25.65
N PHE A 347 -14.65 -2.55 -25.14
CA PHE A 347 -13.58 -2.57 -24.15
C PHE A 347 -14.18 -2.25 -22.78
N SER A 348 -13.38 -2.37 -21.73
CA SER A 348 -13.79 -2.00 -20.36
C SER A 348 -12.92 -0.90 -19.80
N ALA A 349 -13.50 -0.03 -19.00
CA ALA A 349 -12.79 1.02 -18.28
C ALA A 349 -13.41 1.26 -16.91
N VAL A 350 -12.57 1.64 -15.95
CA VAL A 350 -12.97 1.97 -14.56
C VAL A 350 -12.22 3.20 -14.08
N PRO A 351 -12.79 3.99 -13.16
CA PRO A 351 -12.05 5.04 -12.47
C PRO A 351 -10.95 4.42 -11.62
N THR A 352 -9.88 5.18 -11.36
CA THR A 352 -8.80 4.76 -10.48
C THR A 352 -8.79 5.54 -9.18
N HIS A 353 -8.27 4.93 -8.09
CA HIS A 353 -8.11 5.63 -6.82
C HIS A 353 -6.91 6.60 -6.80
N PHE A 354 -5.96 6.49 -7.74
CA PHE A 354 -4.75 7.31 -7.81
C PHE A 354 -5.01 8.77 -8.20
N ASP A 355 -6.02 9.00 -9.04
CA ASP A 355 -6.33 10.33 -9.58
C ASP A 355 -7.83 10.45 -9.88
N PRO A 356 -8.52 11.53 -9.42
CA PRO A 356 -9.95 11.73 -9.70
C PRO A 356 -10.31 11.83 -11.18
N LYS A 357 -9.33 12.15 -12.05
CA LYS A 357 -9.46 12.25 -13.51
C LYS A 357 -8.78 11.10 -14.22
N GLY A 358 -8.36 10.09 -13.47
CA GLY A 358 -7.67 8.90 -13.94
C GLY A 358 -8.63 7.74 -14.19
N PHE A 359 -8.27 6.90 -15.16
CA PHE A 359 -8.99 5.67 -15.46
C PHE A 359 -8.04 4.57 -15.91
N LYS A 360 -8.44 3.35 -15.64
CA LYS A 360 -7.80 2.14 -16.18
C LYS A 360 -8.66 1.53 -17.27
N THR A 361 -8.05 0.94 -18.27
CA THR A 361 -8.76 0.32 -19.39
C THR A 361 -7.89 -0.74 -20.06
N ASN A 362 -8.55 -1.72 -20.70
CA ASN A 362 -7.94 -2.66 -21.60
C ASN A 362 -8.01 -2.19 -23.09
N ALA A 363 -8.55 -0.99 -23.35
CA ALA A 363 -8.59 -0.42 -24.69
C ALA A 363 -7.19 0.00 -25.16
N PRO A 364 -6.83 -0.27 -26.43
CA PRO A 364 -5.61 0.27 -27.04
C PRO A 364 -5.61 1.80 -27.08
N LEU A 365 -4.43 2.39 -27.05
CA LEU A 365 -4.26 3.85 -27.04
C LEU A 365 -4.96 4.55 -28.21
N GLU A 366 -4.95 3.94 -29.41
CA GLU A 366 -5.60 4.51 -30.59
C GLU A 366 -7.11 4.66 -30.39
N VAL A 367 -7.75 3.72 -29.70
CA VAL A 367 -9.17 3.77 -29.39
C VAL A 367 -9.46 4.94 -28.44
N ILE A 368 -8.60 5.07 -27.41
CA ILE A 368 -8.71 6.17 -26.44
C ILE A 368 -8.56 7.53 -27.15
N LEU A 369 -7.50 7.68 -27.95
CA LEU A 369 -7.24 8.92 -28.72
C LEU A 369 -8.40 9.26 -29.66
N LYS A 370 -9.02 8.26 -30.31
CA LYS A 370 -10.19 8.47 -31.19
C LYS A 370 -11.40 8.99 -30.42
N ILE A 371 -11.66 8.47 -29.21
CA ILE A 371 -12.74 8.96 -28.36
C ILE A 371 -12.55 10.44 -28.02
N PHE A 372 -11.33 10.82 -27.61
CA PHE A 372 -11.03 12.22 -27.27
C PHE A 372 -11.06 13.16 -28.48
N ARG A 373 -10.69 12.68 -29.68
CA ARG A 373 -10.78 13.49 -30.91
C ARG A 373 -12.22 13.74 -31.35
N ASN A 374 -13.13 12.83 -31.05
CA ASN A 374 -14.54 12.91 -31.45
C ASN A 374 -15.40 13.66 -30.42
N TYR A 375 -14.86 14.02 -29.26
CA TYR A 375 -15.47 14.89 -28.27
C TYR A 375 -15.20 16.36 -28.60
#